data_ec6278d6289c711d3b4321410882b25c
#
_entry.id   ec6278d6289c711d3b4321410882b25c
#
_cell.length_a   1.000
_cell.length_b   1.000
_cell.length_c   1.000
_cell.angle_alpha   90.00
_cell.angle_beta   90.00
_cell.angle_gamma   90.00
#
_symmetry.space_group_name_H-M   'P 1'
#
loop_
_entity.id
_entity.type
_entity.pdbx_description
1 polymer ?
#
loop_
_entity_poly.entity_id
_entity_poly.type
_entity_poly.pdbx_seq_one_letter_code
_entity_poly.pdbx_strand_id
1 'polypeptide(L)'
;MGKIGIGVNMEFVRHADKSFEWGVEKAAQLGYEYVEPMVHWGRELLSEAGYFHSVSMLDDPYRVKRACEKAGIKLSGLSAHTPLCKPEIGTEYLKQAIRFAAECGAPVVNTDEGPKSAWTTEDEDFTLIRYTLKEASLVAEPRGILIGIEPHQQYSKTPEGLDRIQKLVKSKAIGINFDTGNSYLGGQDPIKWLKHVKTRLVHLHAKDISIQHSDAERGKVTGTPVGCACG
;
A
#
# COMPACT_ATOMS: atom_id res chain seq x y z
N MET A 1 26.26 0.55 -3.26
CA MET A 1 24.84 0.69 -3.61
C MET A 1 24.13 -0.58 -3.20
N GLY A 2 23.08 -0.49 -2.39
CA GLY A 2 22.26 -1.65 -2.05
C GLY A 2 21.50 -2.13 -3.31
N LYS A 3 21.34 -3.46 -3.44
CA LYS A 3 20.51 -4.05 -4.50
C LYS A 3 19.06 -3.70 -4.22
N ILE A 4 18.34 -3.15 -5.19
CA ILE A 4 16.88 -2.94 -5.09
C ILE A 4 16.22 -4.30 -5.37
N GLY A 5 15.40 -4.78 -4.43
CA GLY A 5 14.59 -5.98 -4.65
C GLY A 5 13.38 -5.65 -5.53
N ILE A 6 13.08 -6.54 -6.46
CA ILE A 6 11.94 -6.38 -7.37
C ILE A 6 10.86 -7.37 -6.97
N GLY A 7 9.66 -6.85 -6.70
CA GLY A 7 8.48 -7.62 -6.35
C GLY A 7 7.32 -7.34 -7.28
N VAL A 8 6.27 -8.14 -7.13
CA VAL A 8 4.99 -7.91 -7.80
C VAL A 8 3.87 -7.77 -6.76
N ASN A 9 3.05 -6.72 -6.93
CA ASN A 9 1.79 -6.62 -6.19
C ASN A 9 0.84 -7.70 -6.69
N MET A 10 0.22 -8.43 -5.78
CA MET A 10 -0.55 -9.63 -6.11
C MET A 10 -1.99 -9.34 -6.55
N GLU A 11 -2.33 -8.12 -6.88
CA GLU A 11 -3.65 -7.77 -7.40
C GLU A 11 -4.03 -8.57 -8.66
N PHE A 12 -3.04 -9.02 -9.45
CA PHE A 12 -3.26 -9.86 -10.61
C PHE A 12 -3.95 -11.18 -10.31
N VAL A 13 -3.83 -11.72 -9.11
CA VAL A 13 -4.48 -12.96 -8.67
C VAL A 13 -6.00 -12.86 -8.78
N ARG A 14 -6.54 -11.69 -8.46
CA ARG A 14 -7.97 -11.37 -8.62
C ARG A 14 -8.45 -11.57 -10.06
N HIS A 15 -7.70 -11.05 -11.01
CA HIS A 15 -8.05 -11.15 -12.43
C HIS A 15 -7.88 -12.56 -12.99
N ALA A 16 -7.00 -13.36 -12.38
CA ALA A 16 -6.77 -14.73 -12.78
C ALA A 16 -7.75 -15.73 -12.13
N ASP A 17 -8.58 -15.30 -11.19
CA ASP A 17 -9.48 -16.15 -10.39
C ASP A 17 -8.74 -17.35 -9.77
N LYS A 18 -7.62 -17.08 -9.12
CA LYS A 18 -6.73 -18.09 -8.52
C LYS A 18 -6.45 -17.79 -7.05
N SER A 19 -5.90 -18.77 -6.34
CA SER A 19 -5.53 -18.63 -4.93
C SER A 19 -4.26 -17.79 -4.74
N PHE A 20 -4.05 -17.35 -3.50
CA PHE A 20 -2.81 -16.69 -3.09
C PHE A 20 -1.58 -17.56 -3.41
N GLU A 21 -1.62 -18.86 -3.07
CA GLU A 21 -0.53 -19.80 -3.28
C GLU A 21 -0.16 -19.94 -4.76
N TRP A 22 -1.17 -20.01 -5.64
CA TRP A 22 -0.94 -20.00 -7.08
C TRP A 22 -0.22 -18.72 -7.53
N GLY A 23 -0.63 -17.56 -6.99
CA GLY A 23 0.00 -16.29 -7.29
C GLY A 23 1.47 -16.23 -6.87
N VAL A 24 1.78 -16.74 -5.68
CA VAL A 24 3.15 -16.84 -5.16
C VAL A 24 4.01 -17.74 -6.06
N GLU A 25 3.52 -18.94 -6.40
CA GLU A 25 4.22 -19.86 -7.30
C GLU A 25 4.45 -19.23 -8.69
N LYS A 26 3.44 -18.53 -9.23
CA LYS A 26 3.55 -17.86 -10.51
C LYS A 26 4.56 -16.71 -10.49
N ALA A 27 4.59 -15.90 -9.44
CA ALA A 27 5.56 -14.83 -9.28
C ALA A 27 6.99 -15.38 -9.21
N ALA A 28 7.21 -16.45 -8.45
CA ALA A 28 8.50 -17.13 -8.36
C ALA A 28 8.95 -17.70 -9.72
N GLN A 29 8.03 -18.37 -10.46
CA GLN A 29 8.31 -18.87 -11.81
C GLN A 29 8.72 -17.78 -12.81
N LEU A 30 8.17 -16.56 -12.65
CA LEU A 30 8.51 -15.39 -13.46
C LEU A 30 9.81 -14.69 -13.02
N GLY A 31 10.45 -15.15 -11.93
CA GLY A 31 11.73 -14.64 -11.46
C GLY A 31 11.63 -13.45 -10.51
N TYR A 32 10.46 -13.14 -9.97
CA TYR A 32 10.34 -12.12 -8.93
C TYR A 32 10.98 -12.59 -7.62
N GLU A 33 11.64 -11.66 -6.92
CA GLU A 33 12.25 -11.93 -5.62
C GLU A 33 11.24 -11.72 -4.46
N TYR A 34 10.21 -10.90 -4.72
CA TYR A 34 9.23 -10.48 -3.71
C TYR A 34 7.81 -10.49 -4.25
N VAL A 35 6.86 -10.63 -3.33
CA VAL A 35 5.42 -10.42 -3.56
C VAL A 35 4.84 -9.49 -2.50
N GLU A 36 3.80 -8.75 -2.89
CA GLU A 36 3.01 -7.92 -1.99
C GLU A 36 1.55 -8.33 -2.08
N PRO A 37 1.05 -9.15 -1.15
CA PRO A 37 -0.37 -9.48 -1.11
C PRO A 37 -1.21 -8.33 -0.60
N MET A 38 -2.42 -8.24 -1.14
CA MET A 38 -3.48 -7.44 -0.55
C MET A 38 -4.09 -8.21 0.62
N VAL A 39 -4.32 -7.52 1.74
CA VAL A 39 -4.98 -8.08 2.90
C VAL A 39 -6.28 -7.36 3.19
N HIS A 40 -7.22 -8.07 3.79
CA HIS A 40 -8.50 -7.52 4.21
C HIS A 40 -9.00 -8.21 5.49
N TRP A 41 -10.02 -7.63 6.09
CA TRP A 41 -10.63 -8.14 7.32
C TRP A 41 -11.80 -9.05 6.98
N GLY A 42 -11.56 -10.33 6.87
CA GLY A 42 -12.56 -11.29 6.42
C GLY A 42 -12.77 -11.26 4.90
N ARG A 43 -13.99 -11.51 4.47
CA ARG A 43 -14.40 -11.44 3.06
C ARG A 43 -15.31 -10.25 2.77
N GLU A 44 -15.37 -9.31 3.69
CA GLU A 44 -16.15 -8.10 3.50
C GLU A 44 -15.53 -7.27 2.38
N LEU A 45 -16.41 -6.77 1.55
CA LEU A 45 -16.07 -5.84 0.49
C LEU A 45 -15.79 -4.46 1.10
N LEU A 46 -14.53 -4.17 1.36
CA LEU A 46 -14.10 -2.82 1.72
C LEU A 46 -13.97 -1.92 0.49
N SER A 47 -14.03 -2.49 -0.70
CA SER A 47 -14.05 -1.76 -1.96
C SER A 47 -14.93 -2.47 -2.99
N GLU A 48 -15.43 -1.72 -3.96
CA GLU A 48 -16.23 -2.22 -5.08
C GLU A 48 -15.47 -3.25 -5.94
N ALA A 49 -14.16 -3.29 -5.82
CA ALA A 49 -13.31 -4.15 -6.65
C ALA A 49 -13.34 -5.64 -6.26
N GLY A 50 -14.02 -6.03 -5.18
CA GLY A 50 -14.18 -7.43 -4.79
C GLY A 50 -12.86 -8.18 -4.61
N TYR A 51 -12.15 -7.94 -3.52
CA TYR A 51 -10.86 -8.60 -3.23
C TYR A 51 -11.04 -10.06 -2.78
N PHE A 52 -11.82 -10.84 -3.51
CA PHE A 52 -12.12 -12.23 -3.15
C PHE A 52 -10.89 -13.14 -3.04
N HIS A 53 -9.80 -12.76 -3.68
CA HIS A 53 -8.57 -13.53 -3.73
C HIS A 53 -7.44 -12.91 -2.90
N SER A 54 -7.73 -11.86 -2.14
CA SER A 54 -6.79 -11.29 -1.18
C SER A 54 -6.72 -12.18 0.07
N VAL A 55 -5.68 -11.96 0.86
CA VAL A 55 -5.45 -12.72 2.09
C VAL A 55 -6.32 -12.14 3.20
N SER A 56 -7.12 -12.99 3.85
CA SER A 56 -7.87 -12.59 5.04
C SER A 56 -6.93 -12.46 6.24
N MET A 57 -7.01 -11.35 6.97
CA MET A 57 -6.27 -11.18 8.22
C MET A 57 -6.86 -12.01 9.39
N LEU A 58 -7.96 -12.73 9.15
CA LEU A 58 -8.54 -13.71 10.08
C LEU A 58 -7.99 -15.12 9.84
N ASP A 59 -7.28 -15.33 8.72
CA ASP A 59 -6.59 -16.58 8.44
C ASP A 59 -5.28 -16.70 9.22
N ASP A 60 -4.70 -17.91 9.23
CA ASP A 60 -3.39 -18.17 9.80
C ASP A 60 -2.27 -17.43 9.03
N PRO A 61 -1.58 -16.44 9.61
CA PRO A 61 -0.51 -15.70 8.96
C PRO A 61 0.67 -16.61 8.55
N TYR A 62 0.87 -17.72 9.25
CA TYR A 62 1.91 -18.70 8.89
C TYR A 62 1.60 -19.43 7.58
N ARG A 63 0.34 -19.49 7.15
CA ARG A 63 -0.01 -19.97 5.80
C ARG A 63 0.66 -19.12 4.72
N VAL A 64 0.59 -17.81 4.86
CA VAL A 64 1.23 -16.85 3.94
C VAL A 64 2.74 -17.05 3.95
N LYS A 65 3.33 -17.10 5.14
CA LYS A 65 4.76 -17.33 5.32
C LYS A 65 5.23 -18.63 4.67
N ARG A 66 4.58 -19.75 4.97
CA ARG A 66 4.92 -21.07 4.42
C ARG A 66 4.79 -21.12 2.88
N ALA A 67 3.78 -20.47 2.31
CA ALA A 67 3.62 -20.40 0.85
C ALA A 67 4.81 -19.69 0.19
N CYS A 68 5.24 -18.56 0.76
CA CYS A 68 6.40 -17.82 0.27
C CYS A 68 7.70 -18.61 0.45
N GLU A 69 7.93 -19.21 1.61
CA GLU A 69 9.11 -20.02 1.89
C GLU A 69 9.22 -21.24 0.94
N LYS A 70 8.11 -21.93 0.69
CA LYS A 70 8.04 -23.05 -0.25
C LYS A 70 8.43 -22.65 -1.68
N ALA A 71 8.03 -21.46 -2.10
CA ALA A 71 8.35 -20.95 -3.43
C ALA A 71 9.72 -20.25 -3.52
N GLY A 72 10.43 -20.06 -2.41
CA GLY A 72 11.70 -19.36 -2.35
C GLY A 72 11.58 -17.84 -2.60
N ILE A 73 10.42 -17.26 -2.37
CA ILE A 73 10.12 -15.83 -2.56
C ILE A 73 9.87 -15.15 -1.20
N LYS A 74 10.00 -13.83 -1.12
CA LYS A 74 9.82 -13.07 0.13
C LYS A 74 8.64 -12.12 0.02
N LEU A 75 8.15 -11.63 1.16
CA LEU A 75 7.20 -10.52 1.20
C LEU A 75 7.95 -9.19 1.15
N SER A 76 7.55 -8.28 0.26
CA SER A 76 8.03 -6.88 0.27
C SER A 76 7.22 -6.01 1.20
N GLY A 77 5.96 -6.32 1.40
CA GLY A 77 5.00 -5.61 2.24
C GLY A 77 3.64 -6.28 2.19
N LEU A 78 2.67 -5.66 2.85
CA LEU A 78 1.24 -5.96 2.73
C LEU A 78 0.51 -4.71 2.26
N SER A 79 -0.32 -4.81 1.25
CA SER A 79 -1.26 -3.76 0.86
C SER A 79 -2.51 -3.86 1.72
N ALA A 80 -2.68 -2.91 2.65
CA ALA A 80 -3.73 -2.90 3.67
C ALA A 80 -4.41 -1.53 3.70
N HIS A 81 -5.04 -1.17 2.59
CA HIS A 81 -5.73 0.11 2.47
C HIS A 81 -6.89 0.19 3.45
N THR A 82 -6.86 1.20 4.31
CA THR A 82 -7.87 1.47 5.32
C THR A 82 -8.08 2.96 5.46
N PRO A 83 -9.30 3.43 5.75
CA PRO A 83 -9.56 4.85 5.89
C PRO A 83 -8.97 5.39 7.20
N LEU A 84 -7.76 5.95 7.15
CA LEU A 84 -7.13 6.58 8.33
C LEU A 84 -7.96 7.74 8.90
N CYS A 85 -8.75 8.41 8.07
CA CYS A 85 -9.67 9.48 8.51
C CYS A 85 -10.96 8.96 9.16
N LYS A 86 -11.13 7.63 9.28
CA LYS A 86 -12.26 6.99 9.95
C LYS A 86 -11.75 6.04 11.04
N PRO A 87 -11.31 6.57 12.20
CA PRO A 87 -10.66 5.80 13.25
C PRO A 87 -11.51 4.67 13.81
N GLU A 88 -12.82 4.79 13.76
CA GLU A 88 -13.79 3.76 14.18
C GLU A 88 -13.66 2.44 13.39
N ILE A 89 -13.10 2.50 12.18
CA ILE A 89 -12.83 1.34 11.33
C ILE A 89 -11.31 1.17 11.16
N GLY A 90 -10.64 2.25 10.77
CA GLY A 90 -9.25 2.22 10.31
C GLY A 90 -8.25 1.85 11.40
N THR A 91 -8.51 2.22 12.65
CA THR A 91 -7.55 2.00 13.75
C THR A 91 -7.31 0.51 14.00
N GLU A 92 -8.35 -0.26 14.25
CA GLU A 92 -8.17 -1.69 14.54
C GLU A 92 -7.81 -2.49 13.30
N TYR A 93 -8.30 -2.08 12.14
CA TYR A 93 -7.89 -2.68 10.87
C TYR A 93 -6.36 -2.56 10.66
N LEU A 94 -5.81 -1.36 10.79
CA LEU A 94 -4.37 -1.13 10.61
C LEU A 94 -3.54 -1.84 11.67
N LYS A 95 -3.98 -1.81 12.94
CA LYS A 95 -3.33 -2.58 14.02
C LYS A 95 -3.30 -4.08 13.73
N GLN A 96 -4.38 -4.63 13.20
CA GLN A 96 -4.46 -6.04 12.83
C GLN A 96 -3.52 -6.35 11.65
N ALA A 97 -3.50 -5.50 10.62
CA ALA A 97 -2.57 -5.64 9.51
C ALA A 97 -1.10 -5.64 9.96
N ILE A 98 -0.75 -4.77 10.92
CA ILE A 98 0.60 -4.72 11.50
C ILE A 98 0.94 -6.01 12.27
N ARG A 99 0.01 -6.53 13.07
CA ARG A 99 0.22 -7.82 13.77
C ARG A 99 0.40 -8.96 12.78
N PHE A 100 -0.48 -9.02 11.78
CA PHE A 100 -0.43 -10.02 10.73
C PHE A 100 0.89 -9.93 9.93
N ALA A 101 1.34 -8.73 9.59
CA ALA A 101 2.63 -8.49 8.92
C ALA A 101 3.80 -9.03 9.73
N ALA A 102 3.83 -8.76 11.03
CA ALA A 102 4.89 -9.23 11.91
C ALA A 102 4.97 -10.77 11.95
N GLU A 103 3.84 -11.46 11.96
CA GLU A 103 3.77 -12.91 12.03
C GLU A 103 4.07 -13.58 10.68
N CYS A 104 3.57 -13.04 9.56
CA CYS A 104 3.88 -13.58 8.24
C CYS A 104 5.27 -13.17 7.70
N GLY A 105 5.93 -12.21 8.33
CA GLY A 105 7.28 -11.77 7.96
C GLY A 105 7.34 -10.63 6.93
N ALA A 106 6.25 -9.88 6.76
CA ALA A 106 6.24 -8.69 5.91
C ALA A 106 6.82 -7.48 6.67
N PRO A 107 7.75 -6.71 6.07
CA PRO A 107 8.41 -5.60 6.77
C PRO A 107 7.60 -4.31 6.78
N VAL A 108 6.64 -4.16 5.87
CA VAL A 108 5.87 -2.91 5.66
C VAL A 108 4.40 -3.24 5.52
N VAL A 109 3.55 -2.34 6.03
CA VAL A 109 2.11 -2.29 5.77
C VAL A 109 1.82 -1.00 5.03
N ASN A 110 1.35 -1.11 3.79
CA ASN A 110 1.02 0.02 2.93
C ASN A 110 -0.46 0.39 3.08
N THR A 111 -0.74 1.68 3.22
CA THR A 111 -2.09 2.22 3.45
C THR A 111 -2.20 3.66 2.94
N ASP A 112 -3.40 4.22 2.98
CA ASP A 112 -3.69 5.62 2.65
C ASP A 112 -4.70 6.24 3.63
N GLU A 113 -5.03 7.53 3.45
CA GLU A 113 -6.00 8.19 4.34
C GLU A 113 -7.46 7.76 4.11
N GLY A 114 -7.73 7.08 3.00
CA GLY A 114 -9.10 6.71 2.61
C GLY A 114 -9.94 7.90 2.12
N PRO A 115 -11.15 7.62 1.67
CA PRO A 115 -12.05 8.65 1.17
C PRO A 115 -12.52 9.58 2.30
N LYS A 116 -12.45 10.89 2.04
CA LYS A 116 -12.95 11.93 2.94
C LYS A 116 -14.46 11.76 3.21
N SER A 117 -14.87 11.97 4.45
CA SER A 117 -16.29 12.09 4.79
C SER A 117 -16.88 13.42 4.30
N ALA A 118 -18.16 13.39 3.89
CA ALA A 118 -18.80 14.59 3.36
C ALA A 118 -19.07 15.68 4.41
N TRP A 119 -19.08 15.30 5.68
CA TRP A 119 -19.46 16.18 6.81
C TRP A 119 -18.26 16.60 7.68
N THR A 120 -17.05 16.20 7.37
CA THR A 120 -15.86 16.62 8.10
C THR A 120 -15.14 17.78 7.37
N THR A 121 -14.54 18.65 8.15
CA THR A 121 -13.59 19.64 7.69
C THR A 121 -12.22 19.02 7.51
N GLU A 122 -11.33 19.69 6.78
CA GLU A 122 -9.97 19.23 6.59
C GLU A 122 -9.21 19.06 7.93
N ASP A 123 -9.34 20.02 8.86
CA ASP A 123 -8.66 19.96 10.15
C ASP A 123 -9.18 18.82 11.04
N GLU A 124 -10.46 18.51 10.96
CA GLU A 124 -11.03 17.33 11.61
C GLU A 124 -10.45 16.05 11.00
N ASP A 125 -10.38 15.93 9.67
CA ASP A 125 -9.79 14.78 9.01
C ASP A 125 -8.34 14.56 9.44
N PHE A 126 -7.51 15.60 9.46
CA PHE A 126 -6.12 15.49 9.94
C PHE A 126 -6.04 15.13 11.44
N THR A 127 -7.00 15.55 12.24
CA THR A 127 -7.10 15.13 13.65
C THR A 127 -7.39 13.63 13.76
N LEU A 128 -8.32 13.13 12.95
CA LEU A 128 -8.70 11.72 12.89
C LEU A 128 -7.54 10.86 12.35
N ILE A 129 -6.89 11.28 11.27
CA ILE A 129 -5.70 10.62 10.71
C ILE A 129 -4.59 10.55 11.78
N ARG A 130 -4.34 11.64 12.50
CA ARG A 130 -3.35 11.65 13.58
C ARG A 130 -3.65 10.62 14.65
N TYR A 131 -4.91 10.50 15.05
CA TYR A 131 -5.32 9.51 16.05
C TYR A 131 -5.02 8.09 15.56
N THR A 132 -5.47 7.73 14.36
CA THR A 132 -5.27 6.40 13.77
C THR A 132 -3.78 6.06 13.65
N LEU A 133 -2.98 6.97 13.10
CA LEU A 133 -1.54 6.76 12.94
C LEU A 133 -0.81 6.65 14.27
N LYS A 134 -1.19 7.46 15.28
CA LYS A 134 -0.61 7.36 16.62
C LYS A 134 -0.88 5.99 17.23
N GLU A 135 -2.12 5.54 17.20
CA GLU A 135 -2.52 4.24 17.73
C GLU A 135 -1.85 3.07 16.99
N ALA A 136 -1.74 3.16 15.66
CA ALA A 136 -1.06 2.15 14.86
C ALA A 136 0.45 2.11 15.13
N SER A 137 1.09 3.27 15.31
CA SER A 137 2.53 3.34 15.58
C SER A 137 2.94 2.67 16.90
N LEU A 138 2.07 2.70 17.91
CA LEU A 138 2.29 1.99 19.18
C LEU A 138 2.36 0.46 19.02
N VAL A 139 1.73 -0.05 17.97
CA VAL A 139 1.76 -1.49 17.63
C VAL A 139 2.91 -1.81 16.67
N ALA A 140 3.22 -0.89 15.76
CA ALA A 140 4.22 -1.07 14.73
C ALA A 140 5.66 -0.99 15.25
N GLU A 141 5.98 0.04 16.05
CA GLU A 141 7.35 0.28 16.56
C GLU A 141 7.95 -0.92 17.31
N PRO A 142 7.28 -1.53 18.31
CA PRO A 142 7.86 -2.64 19.05
C PRO A 142 7.98 -3.92 18.20
N ARG A 143 7.30 -3.98 17.04
CA ARG A 143 7.37 -5.11 16.10
C ARG A 143 8.34 -4.90 14.95
N GLY A 144 8.92 -3.70 14.84
CA GLY A 144 9.80 -3.34 13.74
C GLY A 144 9.09 -3.27 12.38
N ILE A 145 7.75 -3.09 12.38
CA ILE A 145 6.95 -2.98 11.15
C ILE A 145 6.86 -1.51 10.76
N LEU A 146 7.04 -1.24 9.47
CA LEU A 146 6.88 0.10 8.91
C LEU A 146 5.45 0.28 8.38
N ILE A 147 4.96 1.52 8.39
CA ILE A 147 3.68 1.95 7.83
C ILE A 147 4.00 2.86 6.65
N GLY A 148 3.72 2.41 5.44
CA GLY A 148 3.93 3.18 4.22
C GLY A 148 2.65 3.94 3.84
N ILE A 149 2.67 5.27 3.88
CA ILE A 149 1.55 6.09 3.41
C ILE A 149 1.69 6.29 1.92
N GLU A 150 0.66 5.89 1.17
CA GLU A 150 0.65 5.94 -0.29
C GLU A 150 -0.04 7.22 -0.80
N PRO A 151 0.52 7.89 -1.83
CA PRO A 151 -0.18 8.92 -2.59
C PRO A 151 -1.37 8.31 -3.35
N HIS A 152 -2.57 8.43 -2.82
CA HIS A 152 -3.74 7.76 -3.40
C HIS A 152 -5.01 8.60 -3.35
N GLN A 153 -5.33 9.19 -2.21
CA GLN A 153 -6.59 9.89 -1.96
C GLN A 153 -6.42 11.41 -2.01
N GLN A 154 -7.37 12.13 -1.47
CA GLN A 154 -7.48 13.58 -1.58
C GLN A 154 -6.28 14.34 -1.03
N TYR A 155 -5.77 13.95 0.12
CA TYR A 155 -4.67 14.65 0.80
C TYR A 155 -3.31 14.10 0.37
N SER A 156 -3.13 12.78 0.39
CA SER A 156 -1.85 12.14 0.10
C SER A 156 -1.38 12.29 -1.35
N LYS A 157 -2.28 12.60 -2.29
CA LYS A 157 -1.93 12.80 -3.71
C LYS A 157 -1.20 14.11 -4.01
N THR A 158 -0.99 14.98 -3.03
CA THR A 158 -0.18 16.19 -3.15
C THR A 158 1.02 16.16 -2.24
N PRO A 159 2.18 16.74 -2.63
CA PRO A 159 3.37 16.78 -1.78
C PRO A 159 3.10 17.43 -0.42
N GLU A 160 2.34 18.53 -0.40
CA GLU A 160 2.01 19.28 0.81
C GLU A 160 1.13 18.48 1.76
N GLY A 161 0.12 17.79 1.24
CA GLY A 161 -0.79 16.97 2.02
C GLY A 161 -0.07 15.73 2.57
N LEU A 162 0.75 15.05 1.76
CA LEU A 162 1.56 13.93 2.21
C LEU A 162 2.57 14.35 3.29
N ASP A 163 3.22 15.50 3.12
CA ASP A 163 4.12 16.07 4.12
C ASP A 163 3.39 16.41 5.44
N ARG A 164 2.17 16.91 5.34
CA ARG A 164 1.32 17.17 6.51
C ARG A 164 1.00 15.88 7.25
N ILE A 165 0.58 14.82 6.54
CA ILE A 165 0.31 13.50 7.12
C ILE A 165 1.56 12.96 7.84
N GLN A 166 2.73 13.02 7.20
CA GLN A 166 3.99 12.54 7.76
C GLN A 166 4.41 13.26 9.07
N LYS A 167 3.97 14.50 9.25
CA LYS A 167 4.29 15.31 10.43
C LYS A 167 3.30 15.16 11.59
N LEU A 168 2.17 14.47 11.37
CA LEU A 168 1.12 14.33 12.39
C LEU A 168 1.57 13.55 13.62
N VAL A 169 2.42 12.55 13.41
CA VAL A 169 2.92 11.68 14.48
C VAL A 169 4.44 11.54 14.37
N LYS A 170 5.12 11.79 15.46
CA LYS A 170 6.58 11.58 15.55
C LYS A 170 6.85 10.09 15.83
N SER A 171 6.96 9.30 14.78
CA SER A 171 7.22 7.86 14.83
C SER A 171 8.23 7.46 13.76
N LYS A 172 9.13 6.53 14.12
CA LYS A 172 10.07 5.92 13.17
C LYS A 172 9.40 4.86 12.29
N ALA A 173 8.24 4.39 12.70
CA ALA A 173 7.49 3.38 11.94
C ALA A 173 6.75 3.99 10.74
N ILE A 174 6.52 5.31 10.70
CA ILE A 174 5.74 5.96 9.64
C ILE A 174 6.68 6.47 8.54
N GLY A 175 6.47 5.97 7.32
CA GLY A 175 7.18 6.36 6.11
C GLY A 175 6.25 6.51 4.93
N ILE A 176 6.80 6.51 3.74
CA ILE A 176 6.07 6.71 2.50
C ILE A 176 6.22 5.45 1.63
N ASN A 177 5.10 4.89 1.18
CA ASN A 177 5.04 4.01 0.03
C ASN A 177 4.77 4.88 -1.19
N PHE A 178 5.78 5.14 -2.01
CA PHE A 178 5.64 6.04 -3.14
C PHE A 178 5.15 5.31 -4.38
N ASP A 179 3.92 5.62 -4.83
CA ASP A 179 3.37 5.13 -6.10
C ASP A 179 3.60 6.16 -7.21
N THR A 180 4.38 5.77 -8.21
CA THR A 180 4.75 6.65 -9.33
C THR A 180 3.57 6.99 -10.23
N GLY A 181 2.66 6.04 -10.48
CA GLY A 181 1.48 6.25 -11.31
C GLY A 181 0.42 7.10 -10.60
N ASN A 182 0.15 6.84 -9.32
CA ASN A 182 -0.79 7.63 -8.53
C ASN A 182 -0.32 9.09 -8.41
N SER A 183 0.99 9.31 -8.22
CA SER A 183 1.56 10.67 -8.22
C SER A 183 1.33 11.37 -9.55
N TYR A 184 1.55 10.70 -10.67
CA TYR A 184 1.30 11.25 -12.01
C TYR A 184 -0.18 11.55 -12.24
N LEU A 185 -1.07 10.63 -11.90
CA LEU A 185 -2.53 10.81 -11.98
C LEU A 185 -3.01 11.95 -11.06
N GLY A 186 -2.33 12.20 -9.95
CA GLY A 186 -2.52 13.35 -9.07
C GLY A 186 -2.02 14.68 -9.64
N GLY A 187 -1.47 14.69 -10.87
CA GLY A 187 -0.96 15.89 -11.54
C GLY A 187 0.47 16.29 -11.14
N GLN A 188 1.20 15.41 -10.47
CA GLN A 188 2.56 15.66 -10.00
C GLN A 188 3.61 15.10 -10.98
N ASP A 189 4.82 15.66 -10.95
CA ASP A 189 5.99 15.07 -11.59
C ASP A 189 6.57 13.99 -10.66
N PRO A 190 6.46 12.69 -11.00
CA PRO A 190 6.89 11.61 -10.10
C PRO A 190 8.38 11.67 -9.77
N ILE A 191 9.21 12.12 -10.71
CA ILE A 191 10.67 12.20 -10.51
C ILE A 191 11.03 13.27 -9.49
N LYS A 192 10.42 14.45 -9.60
CA LYS A 192 10.63 15.53 -8.64
C LYS A 192 10.11 15.14 -7.26
N TRP A 193 8.94 14.54 -7.22
CA TRP A 193 8.33 14.14 -5.95
C TRP A 193 9.09 13.00 -5.28
N LEU A 194 9.55 11.99 -6.03
CA LEU A 194 10.41 10.93 -5.49
C LEU A 194 11.70 11.51 -4.86
N LYS A 195 12.34 12.49 -5.52
CA LYS A 195 13.51 13.18 -4.95
C LYS A 195 13.20 13.89 -3.64
N HIS A 196 11.99 14.43 -3.49
CA HIS A 196 11.51 15.10 -2.27
C HIS A 196 11.29 14.11 -1.13
N VAL A 197 10.68 12.97 -1.41
CA VAL A 197 10.31 11.99 -0.37
C VAL A 197 11.38 10.95 -0.04
N LYS A 198 12.46 10.87 -0.81
CA LYS A 198 13.46 9.79 -0.77
C LYS A 198 14.01 9.42 0.61
N THR A 199 14.10 10.38 1.54
CA THR A 199 14.62 10.15 2.90
C THR A 199 13.60 9.51 3.84
N ARG A 200 12.33 9.45 3.42
CA ARG A 200 11.20 8.89 4.15
C ARG A 200 10.59 7.68 3.45
N LEU A 201 11.21 7.28 2.33
CA LEU A 201 10.74 6.17 1.52
C LEU A 201 10.96 4.85 2.25
N VAL A 202 9.90 4.07 2.43
CA VAL A 202 9.94 2.73 3.02
C VAL A 202 9.53 1.64 2.05
N HIS A 203 8.74 2.01 1.03
CA HIS A 203 8.30 1.13 -0.05
C HIS A 203 8.06 1.93 -1.33
N LEU A 204 7.99 1.25 -2.47
CA LEU A 204 7.73 1.90 -3.75
C LEU A 204 6.86 1.01 -4.64
N HIS A 205 5.78 1.58 -5.15
CA HIS A 205 5.02 1.01 -6.26
C HIS A 205 5.48 1.65 -7.57
N ALA A 206 6.15 0.86 -8.40
CA ALA A 206 6.51 1.25 -9.76
C ALA A 206 5.32 0.96 -10.68
N LYS A 207 4.58 1.99 -11.01
CA LYS A 207 3.39 1.94 -11.88
C LYS A 207 3.58 2.90 -13.02
N ASP A 208 3.30 2.44 -14.22
CA ASP A 208 3.41 3.24 -15.43
C ASP A 208 2.01 3.58 -16.00
N ILE A 209 1.89 4.73 -16.62
CA ILE A 209 0.62 5.24 -17.16
C ILE A 209 0.84 5.62 -18.61
N SER A 210 -0.04 5.16 -19.50
CA SER A 210 0.01 5.51 -20.91
C SER A 210 -0.23 7.01 -21.12
N ILE A 211 0.69 7.69 -21.78
CA ILE A 211 0.58 9.11 -22.11
C ILE A 211 -0.64 9.37 -23.01
N GLN A 212 -0.95 8.45 -23.93
CA GLN A 212 -2.09 8.59 -24.84
C GLN A 212 -3.45 8.69 -24.13
N HIS A 213 -3.54 8.14 -22.92
CA HIS A 213 -4.76 8.15 -22.12
C HIS A 213 -4.71 9.15 -20.95
N SER A 214 -3.53 9.68 -20.61
CA SER A 214 -3.30 10.40 -19.38
C SER A 214 -4.04 11.72 -19.25
N ASP A 215 -4.17 12.49 -20.33
CA ASP A 215 -4.77 13.84 -20.28
C ASP A 215 -6.29 13.80 -20.39
N ALA A 216 -6.85 12.88 -21.20
CA ALA A 216 -8.29 12.70 -21.35
C ALA A 216 -8.93 11.89 -20.22
N GLU A 217 -8.14 11.09 -19.51
CA GLU A 217 -8.62 10.08 -18.56
C GLU A 217 -7.93 10.15 -17.18
N ARG A 218 -7.38 11.29 -16.80
CA ARG A 218 -6.84 11.49 -15.44
C ARG A 218 -7.89 11.12 -14.40
N GLY A 219 -7.61 10.06 -13.64
CA GLY A 219 -8.53 9.48 -12.68
C GLY A 219 -9.17 8.15 -13.10
N LYS A 220 -9.03 7.75 -14.37
CA LYS A 220 -9.32 6.37 -14.78
C LYS A 220 -8.03 5.56 -14.76
N VAL A 221 -8.10 4.35 -14.21
CA VAL A 221 -6.94 3.46 -14.11
C VAL A 221 -6.65 2.85 -15.48
N THR A 222 -5.81 3.48 -16.23
CA THR A 222 -5.24 2.94 -17.47
C THR A 222 -3.77 2.69 -17.25
N GLY A 223 -3.46 1.70 -16.40
CA GLY A 223 -2.09 1.22 -16.22
C GLY A 223 -1.58 0.56 -17.50
N THR A 224 -0.31 0.74 -17.80
CA THR A 224 0.40 0.07 -18.88
C THR A 224 1.58 -0.71 -18.29
N PRO A 225 2.09 -1.74 -18.95
CA PRO A 225 3.29 -2.42 -18.48
C PRO A 225 4.44 -1.43 -18.28
N VAL A 226 5.17 -1.57 -17.18
CA VAL A 226 6.26 -0.66 -16.82
C VAL A 226 7.30 -0.61 -17.96
N GLY A 227 7.62 0.59 -18.38
CA GLY A 227 8.52 0.84 -19.51
C GLY A 227 7.85 0.89 -20.88
N CYS A 228 6.53 0.72 -20.95
CA CYS A 228 5.77 0.77 -22.21
C CYS A 228 4.98 2.08 -22.40
N ALA A 229 5.05 3.00 -21.46
CA ALA A 229 4.41 4.31 -21.54
C ALA A 229 5.18 5.35 -22.38
N CYS A 230 6.11 4.91 -23.18
CA CYS A 230 6.85 5.78 -24.08
C CYS A 230 5.96 6.28 -25.22
N GLY A 231 5.60 7.53 -25.15
CA GLY A 231 5.22 8.29 -26.32
C GLY A 231 6.44 8.69 -27.14
#